data_5a6255a56f61bdc0edc02392a5501de8
#
_entry.id   5a6255a56f61bdc0edc02392a5501de8
#
_cell.length_a   1.000
_cell.length_b   1.000
_cell.length_c   1.000
_cell.angle_alpha   90.00
_cell.angle_beta   90.00
_cell.angle_gamma   90.00
#
_symmetry.space_group_name_H-M   'P 1'
#
loop_
_entity.id
_entity.type
_entity.pdbx_description
1 polymer ?
#
loop_
_entity_poly.entity_id
_entity_poly.type
_entity_poly.pdbx_seq_one_letter_code
_entity_poly.pdbx_strand_id
1 'polypeptide(L)'
;MSKRVQSIMRNTVAHTESYSIDEQFLYLDGYEKNYDLVELMRGMVRKIALYTDIPVSIGIARTKTLAKVASKFAKNFKGYRGVCMIDTEEKRRKALSMFDLADVWGIGPRTYAKLAALGVSTPMEFADKSGDWVQRFFHKPGYQTWLELNGHPCIDTAEIRQQQSITTSRSFGKMISSKEQLKSSVASFAASCCNTLRGQDSAAGCVNVFACSNRFREDLPQYGNIASATLSIPSADTLEITELAMKLVDEIYRPGILFKKSGVILSRIVPGCVQPVLFDTMEKRDERLELSKTIDKMNHQYGVKTVGLAIEGRENEEWRTKRDHLTPNYLTDIDHIMTVG
;
A
#
# COMPACT_ATOMS: atom_id res chain seq x y z
N MET A 1 -14.67 2.61 7.97
CA MET A 1 -14.32 1.90 9.22
C MET A 1 -12.95 2.31 9.77
N SER A 2 -11.85 2.22 9.02
CA SER A 2 -10.50 2.62 9.49
C SER A 2 -10.45 4.00 10.15
N LYS A 3 -11.04 5.04 9.54
CA LYS A 3 -11.12 6.39 10.13
C LYS A 3 -11.83 6.42 11.50
N ARG A 4 -12.85 5.56 11.71
CA ARG A 4 -13.56 5.46 12.99
C ARG A 4 -12.67 4.85 14.07
N VAL A 5 -11.95 3.77 13.75
CA VAL A 5 -10.95 3.18 14.67
C VAL A 5 -9.86 4.19 15.02
N GLN A 6 -9.30 4.87 14.02
CA GLN A 6 -8.29 5.92 14.23
C GLN A 6 -8.81 7.07 15.10
N SER A 7 -10.08 7.48 14.94
CA SER A 7 -10.69 8.52 15.78
C SER A 7 -10.75 8.11 17.25
N ILE A 8 -11.10 6.84 17.53
CA ILE A 8 -11.13 6.33 18.91
C ILE A 8 -9.72 6.37 19.51
N MET A 9 -8.69 5.98 18.74
CA MET A 9 -7.30 6.02 19.20
C MET A 9 -6.85 7.46 19.50
N ARG A 10 -7.11 8.42 18.59
CA ARG A 10 -6.77 9.84 18.77
C ARG A 10 -7.47 10.50 19.96
N ASN A 11 -8.69 10.05 20.27
CA ASN A 11 -9.43 10.55 21.45
C ASN A 11 -8.92 9.96 22.79
N THR A 12 -8.07 8.94 22.73
CA THR A 12 -7.51 8.30 23.93
C THR A 12 -6.05 8.69 24.15
N VAL A 13 -5.27 8.87 23.07
CA VAL A 13 -3.85 9.22 23.13
C VAL A 13 -3.60 10.48 22.30
N ALA A 14 -2.91 11.46 22.91
CA ALA A 14 -2.70 12.78 22.30
C ALA A 14 -1.86 12.74 21.01
N HIS A 15 -0.82 11.90 20.97
CA HIS A 15 0.05 11.80 19.82
C HIS A 15 -0.04 10.42 19.18
N THR A 16 -0.45 10.41 17.89
CA THR A 16 -0.65 9.19 17.12
C THR A 16 -0.10 9.36 15.71
N GLU A 17 0.44 8.29 15.15
CA GLU A 17 1.01 8.25 13.81
C GLU A 17 0.36 7.14 13.00
N SER A 18 -0.32 7.49 11.90
CA SER A 18 -0.94 6.52 11.00
C SER A 18 0.12 5.91 10.08
N TYR A 19 0.31 4.60 10.17
CA TYR A 19 1.27 3.87 9.35
C TYR A 19 0.62 3.22 8.11
N SER A 20 -0.55 2.60 8.31
CA SER A 20 -1.32 2.01 7.21
C SER A 20 -2.84 2.18 7.42
N ILE A 21 -3.66 1.55 6.60
CA ILE A 21 -5.12 1.55 6.73
C ILE A 21 -5.59 0.87 8.03
N ASP A 22 -4.80 -0.07 8.55
CA ASP A 22 -5.10 -0.96 9.67
C ASP A 22 -4.06 -0.93 10.81
N GLU A 23 -3.02 -0.10 10.68
CA GLU A 23 -1.96 0.03 11.68
C GLU A 23 -1.70 1.49 12.03
N GLN A 24 -1.53 1.74 13.34
CA GLN A 24 -1.24 3.06 13.90
C GLN A 24 -0.27 2.93 15.07
N PHE A 25 0.72 3.81 15.15
CA PHE A 25 1.57 3.97 16.31
C PHE A 25 0.98 5.01 17.27
N LEU A 26 1.06 4.71 18.57
CA LEU A 26 0.58 5.55 19.67
C LEU A 26 1.77 5.85 20.56
N TYR A 27 1.99 7.11 20.88
CA TYR A 27 3.08 7.54 21.74
C TYR A 27 2.56 7.70 23.17
N LEU A 28 3.10 6.89 24.08
CA LEU A 28 2.63 6.80 25.46
C LEU A 28 3.57 7.47 26.45
N ASP A 29 4.51 8.30 25.97
CA ASP A 29 5.46 9.01 26.82
C ASP A 29 4.73 9.89 27.84
N GLY A 30 5.06 9.68 29.14
CA GLY A 30 4.46 10.40 30.26
C GLY A 30 3.12 9.85 30.75
N TYR A 31 2.48 8.93 30.03
CA TYR A 31 1.23 8.30 30.47
C TYR A 31 1.45 7.36 31.65
N GLU A 32 2.64 6.73 31.75
CA GLU A 32 3.02 5.82 32.84
C GLU A 32 2.98 6.46 34.23
N LYS A 33 3.02 7.79 34.30
CA LYS A 33 2.94 8.54 35.57
C LYS A 33 1.55 8.50 36.20
N ASN A 34 0.51 8.37 35.37
CA ASN A 34 -0.88 8.52 35.79
C ASN A 34 -1.74 7.27 35.48
N TYR A 35 -1.25 6.35 34.66
CA TYR A 35 -2.03 5.20 34.17
C TYR A 35 -1.20 3.92 34.19
N ASP A 36 -1.85 2.80 34.51
CA ASP A 36 -1.37 1.50 34.07
C ASP A 36 -1.57 1.40 32.55
N LEU A 37 -0.45 1.36 31.82
CA LEU A 37 -0.46 1.38 30.36
C LEU A 37 -1.19 0.16 29.76
N VAL A 38 -1.07 -1.01 30.41
CA VAL A 38 -1.71 -2.23 29.94
C VAL A 38 -3.23 -2.12 30.09
N GLU A 39 -3.71 -1.65 31.25
CA GLU A 39 -5.15 -1.48 31.49
C GLU A 39 -5.75 -0.35 30.64
N LEU A 40 -5.02 0.75 30.43
CA LEU A 40 -5.43 1.83 29.52
C LEU A 40 -5.63 1.29 28.11
N MET A 41 -4.67 0.52 27.58
CA MET A 41 -4.75 -0.05 26.25
C MET A 41 -5.79 -1.16 26.15
N ARG A 42 -6.02 -1.96 27.19
CA ARG A 42 -7.15 -2.90 27.25
C ARG A 42 -8.49 -2.19 27.19
N GLY A 43 -8.62 -1.03 27.86
CA GLY A 43 -9.79 -0.16 27.75
C GLY A 43 -10.03 0.28 26.28
N MET A 44 -8.96 0.68 25.59
CA MET A 44 -9.02 1.04 24.16
C MET A 44 -9.44 -0.13 23.28
N VAL A 45 -8.86 -1.32 23.48
CA VAL A 45 -9.23 -2.55 22.74
C VAL A 45 -10.73 -2.84 22.89
N ARG A 46 -11.25 -2.81 24.14
CA ARG A 46 -12.68 -3.00 24.42
C ARG A 46 -13.54 -1.94 23.75
N LYS A 47 -13.14 -0.68 23.81
CA LYS A 47 -13.88 0.44 23.20
C LYS A 47 -13.95 0.33 21.68
N ILE A 48 -12.84 -0.04 21.03
CA ILE A 48 -12.82 -0.25 19.58
C ILE A 48 -13.74 -1.42 19.21
N ALA A 49 -13.64 -2.55 19.89
CA ALA A 49 -14.51 -3.71 19.66
C ALA A 49 -16.00 -3.34 19.82
N LEU A 50 -16.34 -2.62 20.91
CA LEU A 50 -17.73 -2.20 21.19
C LEU A 50 -18.31 -1.29 20.11
N TYR A 51 -17.51 -0.34 19.58
CA TYR A 51 -18.04 0.65 18.63
C TYR A 51 -17.87 0.28 17.16
N THR A 52 -17.09 -0.72 16.84
CA THR A 52 -16.78 -1.05 15.45
C THR A 52 -16.88 -2.52 15.10
N ASP A 53 -17.03 -3.38 16.12
CA ASP A 53 -16.95 -4.86 16.00
C ASP A 53 -15.65 -5.36 15.35
N ILE A 54 -14.60 -4.53 15.35
CA ILE A 54 -13.30 -4.89 14.79
C ILE A 54 -12.38 -5.28 15.93
N PRO A 55 -11.88 -6.53 15.97
CA PRO A 55 -10.88 -6.94 16.94
C PRO A 55 -9.53 -6.29 16.61
N VAL A 56 -8.90 -5.68 17.62
CA VAL A 56 -7.56 -5.10 17.51
C VAL A 56 -6.63 -5.67 18.58
N SER A 57 -5.34 -5.62 18.30
CA SER A 57 -4.29 -6.00 19.25
C SER A 57 -3.26 -4.90 19.37
N ILE A 58 -2.79 -4.65 20.61
CA ILE A 58 -1.85 -3.57 20.91
C ILE A 58 -0.58 -4.16 21.51
N GLY A 59 0.56 -3.76 20.97
CA GLY A 59 1.88 -4.03 21.53
C GLY A 59 2.47 -2.77 22.13
N ILE A 60 2.98 -2.83 23.37
CA ILE A 60 3.64 -1.74 24.06
C ILE A 60 5.12 -2.07 24.18
N ALA A 61 6.00 -1.21 23.68
CA ALA A 61 7.44 -1.37 23.78
C ALA A 61 8.16 -0.03 23.54
N ARG A 62 9.49 -0.01 23.78
CA ARG A 62 10.32 1.18 23.58
C ARG A 62 10.49 1.61 22.13
N THR A 63 10.36 0.68 21.17
CA THR A 63 10.57 0.94 19.76
C THR A 63 9.40 0.43 18.92
N LYS A 64 9.24 0.98 17.72
CA LYS A 64 8.18 0.57 16.79
C LYS A 64 8.27 -0.90 16.41
N THR A 65 9.48 -1.41 16.14
CA THR A 65 9.71 -2.82 15.81
C THR A 65 9.35 -3.74 16.97
N LEU A 66 9.78 -3.43 18.19
CA LEU A 66 9.40 -4.22 19.37
C LEU A 66 7.91 -4.13 19.68
N ALA A 67 7.27 -2.98 19.46
CA ALA A 67 5.82 -2.82 19.61
C ALA A 67 5.06 -3.72 18.63
N LYS A 68 5.51 -3.85 17.39
CA LYS A 68 4.93 -4.80 16.42
C LYS A 68 5.14 -6.26 16.83
N VAL A 69 6.31 -6.62 17.37
CA VAL A 69 6.54 -7.94 17.98
C VAL A 69 5.54 -8.20 19.10
N ALA A 70 5.41 -7.25 20.04
CA ALA A 70 4.46 -7.36 21.14
C ALA A 70 3.00 -7.46 20.66
N SER A 71 2.61 -6.68 19.65
CA SER A 71 1.27 -6.73 19.04
C SER A 71 0.96 -8.12 18.48
N LYS A 72 1.93 -8.77 17.82
CA LYS A 72 1.75 -10.13 17.30
C LYS A 72 1.59 -11.17 18.43
N PHE A 73 2.31 -11.02 19.54
CA PHE A 73 2.07 -11.83 20.73
C PHE A 73 0.67 -11.59 21.30
N ALA A 74 0.25 -10.32 21.43
CA ALA A 74 -1.08 -9.97 21.91
C ALA A 74 -2.20 -10.58 21.05
N LYS A 75 -1.99 -10.67 19.71
CA LYS A 75 -2.92 -11.28 18.76
C LYS A 75 -2.98 -12.80 18.87
N ASN A 76 -1.82 -13.45 18.98
CA ASN A 76 -1.71 -14.90 18.89
C ASN A 76 -1.99 -15.62 20.21
N PHE A 77 -1.79 -14.99 21.35
CA PHE A 77 -1.91 -15.61 22.67
C PHE A 77 -3.02 -14.96 23.49
N LYS A 78 -4.12 -15.69 23.69
CA LYS A 78 -5.32 -15.23 24.42
C LYS A 78 -5.03 -14.73 25.84
N GLY A 79 -3.97 -15.23 26.50
CA GLY A 79 -3.57 -14.82 27.84
C GLY A 79 -3.24 -13.31 27.97
N TYR A 80 -2.83 -12.68 26.87
CA TYR A 80 -2.56 -11.22 26.83
C TYR A 80 -3.83 -10.38 26.77
N ARG A 81 -4.99 -10.95 26.47
CA ARG A 81 -6.28 -10.23 26.35
C ARG A 81 -6.20 -9.03 25.40
N GLY A 82 -5.50 -9.19 24.27
CA GLY A 82 -5.33 -8.17 23.24
C GLY A 82 -4.25 -7.13 23.49
N VAL A 83 -3.52 -7.16 24.63
CA VAL A 83 -2.44 -6.22 24.93
C VAL A 83 -1.22 -6.94 25.49
N CYS A 84 -0.06 -6.78 24.85
CA CYS A 84 1.22 -7.30 25.33
C CYS A 84 2.22 -6.17 25.53
N MET A 85 2.99 -6.20 26.61
CA MET A 85 4.00 -5.19 26.94
C MET A 85 5.40 -5.81 27.07
N ILE A 86 6.35 -5.27 26.31
CA ILE A 86 7.79 -5.59 26.35
C ILE A 86 8.51 -4.36 26.93
N ASP A 87 8.65 -4.30 28.25
CA ASP A 87 9.18 -3.17 29.03
C ASP A 87 10.53 -3.46 29.69
N THR A 88 10.90 -4.76 29.82
CA THR A 88 12.15 -5.19 30.43
C THR A 88 13.06 -5.92 29.45
N GLU A 89 14.34 -5.92 29.75
CA GLU A 89 15.34 -6.65 28.93
C GLU A 89 15.05 -8.16 28.91
N GLU A 90 14.62 -8.72 30.02
CA GLU A 90 14.24 -10.14 30.12
C GLU A 90 13.09 -10.46 29.17
N LYS A 91 12.00 -9.66 29.20
CA LYS A 91 10.87 -9.82 28.28
C LYS A 91 11.28 -9.64 26.81
N ARG A 92 12.16 -8.68 26.52
CA ARG A 92 12.70 -8.45 25.19
C ARG A 92 13.43 -9.70 24.67
N ARG A 93 14.40 -10.20 25.45
CA ARG A 93 15.17 -11.39 25.07
C ARG A 93 14.27 -12.61 24.87
N LYS A 94 13.37 -12.86 25.81
CA LYS A 94 12.39 -13.95 25.72
C LYS A 94 11.51 -13.82 24.47
N ALA A 95 10.96 -12.64 24.20
CA ALA A 95 10.12 -12.39 23.03
C ALA A 95 10.90 -12.64 21.74
N LEU A 96 12.11 -12.09 21.59
CA LEU A 96 12.93 -12.23 20.38
C LEU A 96 13.45 -13.66 20.16
N SER A 97 13.61 -14.46 21.21
CA SER A 97 13.98 -15.87 21.08
C SER A 97 12.83 -16.76 20.60
N MET A 98 11.59 -16.33 20.83
CA MET A 98 10.38 -17.09 20.46
C MET A 98 9.72 -16.59 19.17
N PHE A 99 10.12 -15.42 18.67
CA PHE A 99 9.51 -14.78 17.50
C PHE A 99 10.14 -15.31 16.21
N ASP A 100 9.33 -15.42 15.14
CA ASP A 100 9.84 -15.81 13.85
C ASP A 100 10.62 -14.65 13.21
N LEU A 101 11.83 -14.94 12.75
CA LEU A 101 12.69 -13.96 12.07
C LEU A 101 12.05 -13.41 10.80
N ALA A 102 11.28 -14.22 10.07
CA ALA A 102 10.59 -13.81 8.86
C ALA A 102 9.45 -12.80 9.11
N ASP A 103 8.93 -12.76 10.35
CA ASP A 103 7.83 -11.89 10.75
C ASP A 103 8.31 -10.54 11.33
N VAL A 104 9.61 -10.35 11.49
CA VAL A 104 10.17 -9.08 12.00
C VAL A 104 9.97 -7.95 10.99
N TRP A 105 9.38 -6.87 11.46
CA TRP A 105 9.23 -5.67 10.63
C TRP A 105 10.59 -5.13 10.16
N GLY A 106 10.74 -4.97 8.85
CA GLY A 106 12.01 -4.62 8.19
C GLY A 106 12.80 -5.83 7.67
N ILE A 107 12.43 -7.07 8.01
CA ILE A 107 13.03 -8.29 7.46
C ILE A 107 12.12 -8.87 6.37
N GLY A 108 12.39 -8.54 5.12
CA GLY A 108 11.72 -9.14 3.97
C GLY A 108 12.35 -10.47 3.54
N PRO A 109 11.74 -11.19 2.56
CA PRO A 109 12.19 -12.54 2.15
C PRO A 109 13.68 -12.61 1.74
N ARG A 110 14.20 -11.57 1.09
CA ARG A 110 15.62 -11.51 0.70
C ARG A 110 16.53 -11.34 1.91
N THR A 111 16.16 -10.49 2.86
CA THR A 111 16.93 -10.28 4.10
C THR A 111 16.89 -11.52 4.96
N TYR A 112 15.73 -12.18 5.07
CA TYR A 112 15.57 -13.45 5.76
C TYR A 112 16.49 -14.54 5.17
N ALA A 113 16.43 -14.76 3.85
CA ALA A 113 17.28 -15.74 3.18
C ALA A 113 18.77 -15.48 3.42
N LYS A 114 19.19 -14.21 3.41
CA LYS A 114 20.57 -13.81 3.68
C LYS A 114 20.97 -14.06 5.14
N LEU A 115 20.10 -13.75 6.11
CA LEU A 115 20.32 -14.04 7.53
C LEU A 115 20.43 -15.54 7.78
N ALA A 116 19.53 -16.34 7.21
CA ALA A 116 19.58 -17.80 7.31
C ALA A 116 20.89 -18.38 6.74
N ALA A 117 21.33 -17.89 5.58
CA ALA A 117 22.63 -18.30 4.98
C ALA A 117 23.84 -17.91 5.85
N LEU A 118 23.72 -16.90 6.70
CA LEU A 118 24.74 -16.46 7.66
C LEU A 118 24.59 -17.13 9.05
N GLY A 119 23.73 -18.15 9.16
CA GLY A 119 23.52 -18.92 10.38
C GLY A 119 22.70 -18.17 11.46
N VAL A 120 21.87 -17.20 11.07
CA VAL A 120 20.97 -16.46 11.98
C VAL A 120 19.54 -16.97 11.74
N SER A 121 18.94 -17.57 12.77
CA SER A 121 17.63 -18.21 12.71
C SER A 121 16.56 -17.49 13.54
N THR A 122 16.98 -16.71 14.55
CA THR A 122 16.04 -15.99 15.42
C THR A 122 16.32 -14.48 15.45
N PRO A 123 15.32 -13.65 15.76
CA PRO A 123 15.54 -12.22 15.99
C PRO A 123 16.51 -11.93 17.12
N MET A 124 16.61 -12.81 18.13
CA MET A 124 17.55 -12.67 19.24
C MET A 124 19.00 -12.85 18.75
N GLU A 125 19.27 -13.90 17.97
CA GLU A 125 20.58 -14.11 17.37
C GLU A 125 21.00 -12.96 16.45
N PHE A 126 20.05 -12.33 15.75
CA PHE A 126 20.30 -11.13 14.96
C PHE A 126 20.61 -9.93 15.84
N ALA A 127 19.85 -9.71 16.91
CA ALA A 127 20.09 -8.63 17.87
C ALA A 127 21.42 -8.74 18.60
N ASP A 128 21.92 -9.96 18.84
CA ASP A 128 23.21 -10.24 19.51
C ASP A 128 24.43 -10.04 18.58
N LYS A 129 24.24 -9.80 17.26
CA LYS A 129 25.36 -9.47 16.34
C LYS A 129 25.91 -8.08 16.64
N SER A 130 27.20 -7.87 16.31
CA SER A 130 27.79 -6.53 16.42
C SER A 130 27.24 -5.56 15.38
N GLY A 131 27.15 -4.28 15.71
CA GLY A 131 26.68 -3.24 14.80
C GLY A 131 27.49 -3.17 13.51
N ASP A 132 28.81 -3.33 13.57
CA ASP A 132 29.69 -3.36 12.40
C ASP A 132 29.37 -4.52 11.46
N TRP A 133 29.10 -5.71 12.04
CA TRP A 133 28.68 -6.86 11.26
C TRP A 133 27.37 -6.58 10.54
N VAL A 134 26.39 -6.00 11.23
CA VAL A 134 25.09 -5.68 10.62
C VAL A 134 25.21 -4.62 9.53
N GLN A 135 25.98 -3.55 9.75
CA GLN A 135 26.20 -2.51 8.74
C GLN A 135 26.88 -3.08 7.49
N ARG A 136 27.86 -3.96 7.65
CA ARG A 136 28.58 -4.59 6.55
C ARG A 136 27.67 -5.44 5.67
N PHE A 137 26.76 -6.22 6.26
CA PHE A 137 25.94 -7.17 5.51
C PHE A 137 24.57 -6.63 5.11
N PHE A 138 23.97 -5.73 5.88
CA PHE A 138 22.57 -5.32 5.70
C PHE A 138 22.38 -3.82 5.47
N HIS A 139 23.44 -3.04 5.48
CA HIS A 139 23.42 -1.59 5.25
C HIS A 139 22.47 -0.85 6.20
N LYS A 140 22.08 0.40 5.85
CA LYS A 140 21.25 1.26 6.70
C LYS A 140 19.91 0.62 7.11
N PRO A 141 19.09 0.02 6.21
CA PRO A 141 17.78 -0.52 6.62
C PRO A 141 17.89 -1.65 7.64
N GLY A 142 18.80 -2.61 7.41
CA GLY A 142 19.01 -3.70 8.36
C GLY A 142 19.60 -3.23 9.68
N TYR A 143 20.48 -2.24 9.65
CA TYR A 143 21.04 -1.63 10.86
C TYR A 143 19.97 -0.91 11.69
N GLN A 144 19.03 -0.20 11.05
CA GLN A 144 17.89 0.39 11.74
C GLN A 144 17.00 -0.66 12.40
N THR A 145 16.68 -1.76 11.70
CA THR A 145 15.93 -2.87 12.31
C THR A 145 16.68 -3.47 13.51
N TRP A 146 17.99 -3.64 13.41
CA TRP A 146 18.83 -4.13 14.50
C TRP A 146 18.84 -3.20 15.71
N LEU A 147 18.97 -1.88 15.53
CA LEU A 147 18.87 -0.88 16.59
C LEU A 147 17.51 -0.96 17.29
N GLU A 148 16.43 -1.01 16.53
CA GLU A 148 15.06 -1.12 17.05
C GLU A 148 14.87 -2.40 17.88
N LEU A 149 15.37 -3.54 17.43
CA LEU A 149 15.33 -4.80 18.20
C LEU A 149 16.15 -4.71 19.48
N ASN A 150 17.19 -3.88 19.53
CA ASN A 150 18.00 -3.59 20.71
C ASN A 150 17.44 -2.46 21.59
N GLY A 151 16.23 -1.99 21.32
CA GLY A 151 15.54 -1.00 22.15
C GLY A 151 15.94 0.46 21.88
N HIS A 152 16.64 0.72 20.76
CA HIS A 152 17.03 2.07 20.33
C HIS A 152 16.08 2.57 19.24
N PRO A 153 15.15 3.51 19.53
CA PRO A 153 14.22 4.02 18.54
C PRO A 153 14.97 4.84 17.48
N CYS A 154 14.77 4.51 16.21
CA CYS A 154 15.45 5.18 15.10
C CYS A 154 14.64 5.23 13.80
N ILE A 155 13.45 4.62 13.76
CA ILE A 155 12.60 4.61 12.57
C ILE A 155 11.53 5.70 12.73
N ASP A 156 11.67 6.75 11.91
CA ASP A 156 10.65 7.76 11.73
C ASP A 156 9.78 7.40 10.52
N THR A 157 8.47 7.25 10.74
CA THR A 157 7.48 6.97 9.70
C THR A 157 6.54 8.16 9.46
N ALA A 158 6.72 9.27 10.20
CA ALA A 158 5.91 10.47 10.08
C ALA A 158 6.22 11.32 8.85
N GLU A 159 7.37 11.14 8.21
CA GLU A 159 7.69 11.84 6.96
C GLU A 159 6.78 11.42 5.82
N ILE A 160 5.82 12.26 5.49
CA ILE A 160 5.02 12.14 4.26
C ILE A 160 5.92 12.47 3.08
N ARG A 161 6.57 11.46 2.51
CA ARG A 161 7.32 11.63 1.27
C ARG A 161 6.35 11.71 0.11
N GLN A 162 6.58 12.63 -0.81
CA GLN A 162 5.84 12.67 -2.06
C GLN A 162 5.96 11.31 -2.77
N GLN A 163 4.87 10.84 -3.33
CA GLN A 163 4.85 9.57 -4.04
C GLN A 163 5.80 9.64 -5.26
N GLN A 164 6.76 8.75 -5.31
CA GLN A 164 7.70 8.66 -6.44
C GLN A 164 7.11 7.90 -7.63
N SER A 165 6.02 7.18 -7.41
CA SER A 165 5.27 6.47 -8.44
C SER A 165 3.81 6.31 -8.07
N ILE A 166 2.94 6.29 -9.07
CA ILE A 166 1.51 6.00 -8.94
C ILE A 166 1.23 4.72 -9.72
N THR A 167 0.62 3.75 -9.06
CA THR A 167 0.32 2.45 -9.67
C THR A 167 -1.15 2.14 -9.57
N THR A 168 -1.76 1.80 -10.70
CA THR A 168 -3.07 1.16 -10.75
C THR A 168 -2.96 -0.18 -11.43
N SER A 169 -3.34 -1.25 -10.74
CA SER A 169 -3.35 -2.60 -11.28
C SER A 169 -4.50 -3.42 -10.72
N ARG A 170 -4.98 -4.40 -11.46
CA ARG A 170 -6.02 -5.32 -10.98
C ARG A 170 -5.74 -6.74 -11.49
N SER A 171 -6.06 -7.71 -10.63
CA SER A 171 -6.24 -9.09 -11.07
C SER A 171 -7.60 -9.22 -11.74
N PHE A 172 -7.62 -9.85 -12.91
CA PHE A 172 -8.85 -9.98 -13.70
C PHE A 172 -9.83 -10.97 -13.08
N GLY A 173 -11.11 -10.70 -13.21
CA GLY A 173 -12.19 -11.59 -12.78
C GLY A 173 -12.13 -12.92 -13.54
N LYS A 174 -12.02 -12.85 -14.87
CA LYS A 174 -11.64 -13.95 -15.75
C LYS A 174 -10.29 -13.67 -16.39
N MET A 175 -9.50 -14.71 -16.65
CA MET A 175 -8.27 -14.57 -17.44
C MET A 175 -8.66 -14.20 -18.89
N ILE A 176 -7.91 -13.29 -19.49
CA ILE A 176 -8.16 -12.79 -20.85
C ILE A 176 -7.00 -13.15 -21.78
N SER A 177 -7.30 -13.39 -23.05
CA SER A 177 -6.31 -13.63 -24.11
C SER A 177 -6.37 -12.59 -25.22
N SER A 178 -7.46 -11.79 -25.28
CA SER A 178 -7.64 -10.76 -26.30
C SER A 178 -6.76 -9.54 -26.02
N LYS A 179 -6.13 -9.04 -27.07
CA LYS A 179 -5.33 -7.81 -27.05
C LYS A 179 -6.19 -6.58 -26.77
N GLU A 180 -7.40 -6.56 -27.30
CA GLU A 180 -8.37 -5.48 -27.14
C GLU A 180 -8.81 -5.38 -25.68
N GLN A 181 -9.10 -6.51 -25.02
CA GLN A 181 -9.44 -6.53 -23.60
C GLN A 181 -8.26 -6.10 -22.73
N LEU A 182 -7.03 -6.49 -23.09
CA LEU A 182 -5.83 -6.02 -22.38
C LEU A 182 -5.65 -4.50 -22.55
N LYS A 183 -5.83 -3.96 -23.76
CA LYS A 183 -5.80 -2.52 -24.03
C LYS A 183 -6.87 -1.77 -23.24
N SER A 184 -8.10 -2.28 -23.21
CA SER A 184 -9.21 -1.70 -22.41
C SER A 184 -8.86 -1.62 -20.93
N SER A 185 -8.32 -2.71 -20.35
CA SER A 185 -7.91 -2.73 -18.95
C SER A 185 -6.82 -1.71 -18.65
N VAL A 186 -5.79 -1.63 -19.49
CA VAL A 186 -4.67 -0.71 -19.35
C VAL A 186 -5.11 0.74 -19.52
N ALA A 187 -5.99 1.07 -20.48
CA ALA A 187 -6.55 2.40 -20.65
C ALA A 187 -7.30 2.87 -19.39
N SER A 188 -8.14 2.00 -18.82
CA SER A 188 -8.84 2.28 -17.57
C SER A 188 -7.90 2.53 -16.38
N PHE A 189 -6.78 1.80 -16.32
CA PHE A 189 -5.78 2.00 -15.26
C PHE A 189 -4.95 3.26 -15.48
N ALA A 190 -4.61 3.60 -16.73
CA ALA A 190 -3.96 4.84 -17.09
C ALA A 190 -4.81 6.05 -16.69
N ALA A 191 -6.10 6.06 -17.04
CA ALA A 191 -7.03 7.12 -16.66
C ALA A 191 -7.11 7.28 -15.13
N SER A 192 -7.16 6.17 -14.38
CA SER A 192 -7.15 6.20 -12.90
C SER A 192 -5.87 6.77 -12.33
N CYS A 193 -4.70 6.44 -12.91
CA CYS A 193 -3.41 7.01 -12.50
C CYS A 193 -3.34 8.51 -12.79
N CYS A 194 -3.82 8.96 -13.96
CA CYS A 194 -3.84 10.37 -14.35
C CYS A 194 -4.74 11.21 -13.44
N ASN A 195 -5.91 10.68 -13.06
CA ASN A 195 -6.79 11.32 -12.08
C ASN A 195 -6.07 11.52 -10.73
N THR A 196 -5.32 10.50 -10.27
CA THR A 196 -4.52 10.62 -9.04
C THR A 196 -3.40 11.65 -9.18
N LEU A 197 -2.69 11.70 -10.33
CA LEU A 197 -1.67 12.72 -10.60
C LEU A 197 -2.23 14.13 -10.49
N ARG A 198 -3.34 14.39 -11.16
CA ARG A 198 -3.99 15.71 -11.14
C ARG A 198 -4.53 16.05 -9.76
N GLY A 199 -5.05 15.07 -9.01
CA GLY A 199 -5.53 15.27 -7.64
C GLY A 199 -4.44 15.68 -6.64
N GLN A 200 -3.17 15.40 -6.93
CA GLN A 200 -2.01 15.83 -6.12
C GLN A 200 -1.16 16.90 -6.81
N ASP A 201 -1.67 17.53 -7.86
CA ASP A 201 -0.99 18.56 -8.65
C ASP A 201 0.41 18.13 -9.10
N SER A 202 0.50 17.01 -9.80
CA SER A 202 1.74 16.40 -10.27
C SER A 202 1.65 15.91 -11.70
N ALA A 203 2.80 15.70 -12.33
CA ALA A 203 2.95 15.13 -13.67
C ALA A 203 3.96 13.99 -13.66
N ALA A 204 3.80 13.02 -14.56
CA ALA A 204 4.69 11.87 -14.70
C ALA A 204 5.60 12.00 -15.92
N GLY A 205 6.88 11.67 -15.75
CA GLY A 205 7.86 11.65 -16.84
C GLY A 205 8.05 10.27 -17.47
N CYS A 206 7.47 9.21 -16.90
CA CYS A 206 7.63 7.86 -17.43
C CYS A 206 6.37 7.04 -17.22
N VAL A 207 5.98 6.29 -18.24
CA VAL A 207 4.85 5.34 -18.25
C VAL A 207 5.39 3.93 -18.36
N ASN A 208 4.97 3.06 -17.45
CA ASN A 208 5.30 1.65 -17.50
C ASN A 208 3.99 0.85 -17.54
N VAL A 209 3.94 -0.16 -18.38
CA VAL A 209 2.80 -1.09 -18.49
C VAL A 209 3.30 -2.50 -18.29
N PHE A 210 2.62 -3.25 -17.45
CA PHE A 210 2.93 -4.65 -17.23
C PHE A 210 1.70 -5.54 -17.39
N ALA A 211 1.94 -6.80 -17.78
CA ALA A 211 0.93 -7.85 -17.80
C ALA A 211 1.57 -9.19 -17.42
N CYS A 212 0.82 -10.04 -16.71
CA CYS A 212 1.30 -11.37 -16.34
C CYS A 212 0.18 -12.41 -16.29
N SER A 213 0.59 -13.69 -16.49
CA SER A 213 -0.23 -14.87 -16.30
C SER A 213 -0.47 -15.16 -14.80
N ASN A 214 -1.23 -16.20 -14.50
CA ASN A 214 -1.45 -16.63 -13.13
C ASN A 214 -0.31 -17.54 -12.64
N ARG A 215 0.51 -17.04 -11.72
CA ARG A 215 1.65 -17.77 -11.13
C ARG A 215 1.28 -19.04 -10.37
N PHE A 216 0.01 -19.17 -9.94
CA PHE A 216 -0.50 -20.31 -9.18
C PHE A 216 -1.09 -21.41 -10.08
N ARG A 217 -1.11 -21.20 -11.39
CA ARG A 217 -1.60 -22.14 -12.40
C ARG A 217 -0.40 -22.66 -13.19
N GLU A 218 0.30 -23.65 -12.60
CA GLU A 218 1.49 -24.28 -13.20
C GLU A 218 1.16 -25.07 -14.47
N ASP A 219 -0.12 -25.42 -14.67
CA ASP A 219 -0.67 -26.05 -15.87
C ASP A 219 -0.77 -25.10 -17.07
N LEU A 220 -0.57 -23.81 -16.89
CA LEU A 220 -0.65 -22.79 -17.95
C LEU A 220 0.72 -22.19 -18.25
N PRO A 221 0.95 -21.73 -19.50
CA PRO A 221 2.17 -21.02 -19.84
C PRO A 221 2.42 -19.82 -18.92
N GLN A 222 3.61 -19.80 -18.31
CA GLN A 222 3.99 -18.71 -17.44
C GLN A 222 4.56 -17.53 -18.24
N TYR A 223 4.02 -16.35 -18.00
CA TYR A 223 4.42 -15.13 -18.67
C TYR A 223 4.35 -13.94 -17.72
N GLY A 224 5.31 -13.05 -17.83
CA GLY A 224 5.31 -11.76 -17.15
C GLY A 224 6.27 -10.82 -17.86
N ASN A 225 5.76 -9.67 -18.30
CA ASN A 225 6.58 -8.66 -18.95
C ASN A 225 6.15 -7.25 -18.55
N ILE A 226 7.07 -6.32 -18.69
CA ILE A 226 6.89 -4.89 -18.47
C ILE A 226 7.60 -4.13 -19.58
N ALA A 227 6.91 -3.16 -20.18
CA ALA A 227 7.48 -2.20 -21.10
C ALA A 227 7.39 -0.80 -20.51
N SER A 228 8.33 0.07 -20.88
CA SER A 228 8.49 1.41 -20.30
C SER A 228 8.80 2.43 -21.38
N ALA A 229 8.17 3.60 -21.32
CA ALA A 229 8.49 4.73 -22.18
C ALA A 229 8.59 6.02 -21.38
N THR A 230 9.54 6.86 -21.77
CA THR A 230 9.73 8.19 -21.18
C THR A 230 9.01 9.23 -22.04
N LEU A 231 8.27 10.13 -21.39
CA LEU A 231 7.67 11.30 -22.03
C LEU A 231 8.75 12.36 -22.21
N SER A 232 8.72 13.04 -23.36
CA SER A 232 9.63 14.18 -23.63
C SER A 232 9.42 15.33 -22.65
N ILE A 233 8.15 15.55 -22.30
CA ILE A 233 7.72 16.50 -21.25
C ILE A 233 6.85 15.74 -20.27
N PRO A 234 7.07 15.85 -18.94
CA PRO A 234 6.19 15.26 -17.96
C PRO A 234 4.73 15.68 -18.17
N SER A 235 3.81 14.77 -18.06
CA SER A 235 2.39 14.99 -18.38
C SER A 235 1.45 14.41 -17.33
N ALA A 236 0.27 15.01 -17.19
CA ALA A 236 -0.89 14.49 -16.46
C ALA A 236 -2.13 14.37 -17.37
N ASP A 237 -1.95 14.57 -18.70
CA ASP A 237 -3.00 14.40 -19.69
C ASP A 237 -3.35 12.93 -19.90
N THR A 238 -4.61 12.60 -19.74
CA THR A 238 -5.12 11.22 -19.84
C THR A 238 -4.95 10.66 -21.26
N LEU A 239 -5.15 11.47 -22.30
CA LEU A 239 -5.04 11.03 -23.67
C LEU A 239 -3.60 10.67 -24.04
N GLU A 240 -2.65 11.58 -23.74
CA GLU A 240 -1.23 11.36 -24.02
C GLU A 240 -0.69 10.10 -23.35
N ILE A 241 -0.97 9.95 -22.05
CA ILE A 241 -0.52 8.80 -21.25
C ILE A 241 -1.18 7.52 -21.76
N THR A 242 -2.46 7.56 -22.11
CA THR A 242 -3.17 6.38 -22.63
C THR A 242 -2.65 5.98 -24.01
N GLU A 243 -2.42 6.91 -24.93
CA GLU A 243 -1.84 6.63 -26.25
C GLU A 243 -0.47 5.94 -26.11
N LEU A 244 0.38 6.44 -25.22
CA LEU A 244 1.68 5.82 -24.94
C LEU A 244 1.52 4.43 -24.32
N ALA A 245 0.62 4.27 -23.37
CA ALA A 245 0.33 2.98 -22.75
C ALA A 245 -0.17 1.94 -23.75
N MET A 246 -0.96 2.35 -24.77
CA MET A 246 -1.42 1.45 -25.83
C MET A 246 -0.26 0.91 -26.67
N LYS A 247 0.73 1.75 -27.00
CA LYS A 247 1.95 1.31 -27.71
C LYS A 247 2.73 0.28 -26.86
N LEU A 248 2.84 0.52 -25.56
CA LEU A 248 3.51 -0.42 -24.64
C LEU A 248 2.77 -1.75 -24.49
N VAL A 249 1.42 -1.75 -24.59
CA VAL A 249 0.65 -3.01 -24.66
C VAL A 249 1.01 -3.80 -25.92
N ASP A 250 1.19 -3.11 -27.06
CA ASP A 250 1.57 -3.77 -28.31
C ASP A 250 2.94 -4.49 -28.19
N GLU A 251 3.85 -3.96 -27.39
CA GLU A 251 5.18 -4.56 -27.13
C GLU A 251 5.11 -5.81 -26.23
N ILE A 252 4.27 -5.76 -25.18
CA ILE A 252 4.21 -6.83 -24.17
C ILE A 252 3.18 -7.90 -24.49
N TYR A 253 2.23 -7.65 -25.39
CA TYR A 253 1.24 -8.65 -25.75
C TYR A 253 1.87 -9.86 -26.45
N ARG A 254 1.42 -11.05 -26.06
CA ARG A 254 1.79 -12.32 -26.71
C ARG A 254 0.54 -13.15 -26.96
N PRO A 255 0.27 -13.59 -28.21
CA PRO A 255 -0.82 -14.50 -28.53
C PRO A 255 -0.69 -15.82 -27.77
N GLY A 256 -1.80 -16.41 -27.38
CA GLY A 256 -1.83 -17.69 -26.67
C GLY A 256 -1.59 -17.61 -25.15
N ILE A 257 -1.24 -16.45 -24.61
CA ILE A 257 -1.13 -16.25 -23.16
C ILE A 257 -2.47 -15.87 -22.54
N LEU A 258 -2.80 -16.53 -21.44
CA LEU A 258 -3.93 -16.16 -20.58
C LEU A 258 -3.45 -15.18 -19.49
N PHE A 259 -3.73 -13.90 -19.68
CA PHE A 259 -3.37 -12.86 -18.72
C PHE A 259 -4.29 -12.88 -17.50
N LYS A 260 -3.71 -12.86 -16.30
CA LYS A 260 -4.44 -12.79 -15.03
C LYS A 260 -4.41 -11.41 -14.41
N LYS A 261 -3.38 -10.61 -14.71
CA LYS A 261 -3.20 -9.27 -14.11
C LYS A 261 -2.53 -8.36 -15.12
N SER A 262 -2.95 -7.09 -15.13
CA SER A 262 -2.22 -5.99 -15.75
C SER A 262 -2.18 -4.76 -14.85
N GLY A 263 -1.35 -3.79 -15.22
CA GLY A 263 -1.29 -2.52 -14.51
C GLY A 263 -0.46 -1.47 -15.23
N VAL A 264 -0.69 -0.23 -14.81
CA VAL A 264 0.07 0.96 -15.23
C VAL A 264 0.80 1.51 -14.01
N ILE A 265 2.07 1.88 -14.21
CA ILE A 265 2.90 2.54 -13.21
C ILE A 265 3.38 3.84 -13.83
N LEU A 266 2.96 4.97 -13.28
CA LEU A 266 3.50 6.28 -13.61
C LEU A 266 4.64 6.59 -12.65
N SER A 267 5.78 6.99 -13.16
CA SER A 267 7.00 7.25 -12.39
C SER A 267 7.71 8.52 -12.87
N ARG A 268 8.80 8.88 -12.22
CA ARG A 268 9.46 10.19 -12.39
C ARG A 268 8.46 11.33 -12.19
N ILE A 269 7.78 11.29 -11.04
CA ILE A 269 6.76 12.27 -10.70
C ILE A 269 7.44 13.58 -10.34
N VAL A 270 6.94 14.67 -10.94
CA VAL A 270 7.38 16.05 -10.71
C VAL A 270 6.16 16.91 -10.34
N PRO A 271 6.35 18.11 -9.72
CA PRO A 271 5.26 19.05 -9.51
C PRO A 271 4.52 19.39 -10.82
N GLY A 272 3.22 19.68 -10.74
CA GLY A 272 2.35 19.90 -11.89
C GLY A 272 2.69 21.10 -12.77
N CYS A 273 3.43 22.08 -12.23
CA CYS A 273 3.99 23.19 -13.00
C CYS A 273 5.22 22.71 -13.77
N VAL A 274 5.01 22.22 -14.98
CA VAL A 274 6.09 21.75 -15.86
C VAL A 274 6.58 22.91 -16.74
N GLN A 275 7.89 23.11 -16.79
CA GLN A 275 8.49 24.13 -17.62
C GLN A 275 8.26 23.82 -19.11
N PRO A 276 7.72 24.78 -19.92
CA PRO A 276 7.59 24.57 -21.36
C PRO A 276 8.95 24.32 -22.01
N VAL A 277 8.98 23.41 -22.98
CA VAL A 277 10.18 23.10 -23.78
C VAL A 277 10.02 23.71 -25.17
N LEU A 278 11.09 24.27 -25.69
CA LEU A 278 11.11 25.02 -26.97
C LEU A 278 10.65 24.18 -28.17
N PHE A 279 10.74 22.85 -28.10
CA PHE A 279 10.38 21.90 -29.15
C PHE A 279 9.27 20.95 -28.72
N ASP A 280 8.23 21.46 -28.00
CA ASP A 280 7.06 20.66 -27.72
C ASP A 280 6.33 20.33 -29.04
N THR A 281 6.22 19.04 -29.34
CA THR A 281 5.54 18.56 -30.53
C THR A 281 4.04 18.36 -30.33
N MET A 282 3.54 18.57 -29.10
CA MET A 282 2.15 18.38 -28.76
C MET A 282 1.38 19.69 -28.87
N GLU A 283 0.57 19.80 -29.90
CA GLU A 283 -0.35 20.93 -30.04
C GLU A 283 -1.43 20.90 -28.95
N LYS A 284 -1.79 22.09 -28.43
CA LYS A 284 -2.91 22.31 -27.51
C LYS A 284 -2.80 21.53 -26.19
N ARG A 285 -1.60 21.37 -25.64
CA ARG A 285 -1.35 20.65 -24.37
C ARG A 285 -2.22 21.17 -23.22
N ASP A 286 -2.33 22.48 -23.10
CA ASP A 286 -3.12 23.13 -22.03
C ASP A 286 -4.62 22.85 -22.19
N GLU A 287 -5.15 22.91 -23.43
CA GLU A 287 -6.55 22.60 -23.71
C GLU A 287 -6.88 21.14 -23.38
N ARG A 288 -5.98 20.19 -23.69
CA ARG A 288 -6.15 18.76 -23.37
C ARG A 288 -6.11 18.51 -21.87
N LEU A 289 -5.24 19.20 -21.15
CA LEU A 289 -5.17 19.09 -19.69
C LEU A 289 -6.44 19.66 -19.02
N GLU A 290 -6.96 20.79 -19.50
CA GLU A 290 -8.22 21.35 -19.02
C GLU A 290 -9.43 20.45 -19.35
N LEU A 291 -9.44 19.80 -20.50
CA LEU A 291 -10.43 18.76 -20.82
C LEU A 291 -10.38 17.63 -19.80
N SER A 292 -9.17 17.10 -19.52
CA SER A 292 -8.97 16.04 -18.53
C SER A 292 -9.47 16.45 -17.14
N LYS A 293 -9.18 17.68 -16.69
CA LYS A 293 -9.70 18.24 -15.44
C LYS A 293 -11.23 18.37 -15.43
N THR A 294 -11.81 18.74 -16.57
CA THR A 294 -13.28 18.86 -16.71
C THR A 294 -13.94 17.48 -16.58
N ILE A 295 -13.38 16.46 -17.23
CA ILE A 295 -13.83 15.07 -17.08
C ILE A 295 -13.75 14.61 -15.62
N ASP A 296 -12.66 14.94 -14.92
CA ASP A 296 -12.52 14.61 -13.49
C ASP A 296 -13.62 15.26 -12.63
N LYS A 297 -13.93 16.54 -12.88
CA LYS A 297 -15.03 17.25 -12.19
C LYS A 297 -16.38 16.58 -12.44
N MET A 298 -16.67 16.20 -13.68
CA MET A 298 -17.91 15.50 -14.04
C MET A 298 -18.00 14.15 -13.33
N ASN A 299 -16.92 13.37 -13.34
CA ASN A 299 -16.87 12.08 -12.67
C ASN A 299 -16.96 12.17 -11.14
N HIS A 300 -16.47 13.27 -10.55
CA HIS A 300 -16.65 13.54 -9.12
C HIS A 300 -18.11 13.90 -8.78
N GLN A 301 -18.76 14.66 -9.62
CA GLN A 301 -20.13 15.16 -9.39
C GLN A 301 -21.20 14.11 -9.68
N TYR A 302 -21.06 13.36 -10.77
CA TYR A 302 -22.12 12.45 -11.27
C TYR A 302 -21.80 10.97 -11.04
N GLY A 303 -20.67 10.66 -10.45
CA GLY A 303 -20.23 9.28 -10.17
C GLY A 303 -19.02 8.86 -10.99
N VAL A 304 -18.29 7.91 -10.43
CA VAL A 304 -17.03 7.42 -11.01
C VAL A 304 -17.29 6.81 -12.39
N LYS A 305 -16.54 7.28 -13.42
CA LYS A 305 -16.62 6.81 -14.81
C LYS A 305 -17.91 7.16 -15.56
N THR A 306 -18.59 8.22 -15.19
CA THR A 306 -19.69 8.78 -15.98
C THR A 306 -19.21 9.21 -17.37
N VAL A 307 -18.03 9.81 -17.43
CA VAL A 307 -17.32 10.14 -18.68
C VAL A 307 -15.96 9.49 -18.69
N GLY A 308 -15.58 8.85 -19.78
CA GLY A 308 -14.28 8.19 -19.94
C GLY A 308 -13.91 8.05 -21.42
N LEU A 309 -12.71 7.55 -21.67
CA LEU A 309 -12.25 7.27 -23.02
C LEU A 309 -12.96 6.02 -23.56
N ALA A 310 -13.39 6.04 -24.84
CA ALA A 310 -14.07 4.90 -25.45
C ALA A 310 -13.25 3.59 -25.37
N ILE A 311 -11.94 3.68 -25.41
CA ILE A 311 -11.02 2.53 -25.27
C ILE A 311 -11.05 1.87 -23.89
N GLU A 312 -11.54 2.53 -22.84
CA GLU A 312 -11.67 1.94 -21.50
C GLU A 312 -12.72 0.82 -21.44
N GLY A 313 -13.53 0.67 -22.47
CA GLY A 313 -14.57 -0.35 -22.57
C GLY A 313 -15.79 -0.07 -21.67
N ARG A 314 -16.74 -1.01 -21.70
CA ARG A 314 -17.99 -0.93 -20.94
C ARG A 314 -17.87 -1.62 -19.57
N GLU A 315 -18.87 -1.45 -18.70
CA GLU A 315 -18.89 -2.05 -17.36
C GLU A 315 -18.84 -3.57 -17.35
N ASN A 316 -19.34 -4.25 -18.36
CA ASN A 316 -19.45 -5.70 -18.44
C ASN A 316 -18.22 -6.41 -19.05
N GLU A 317 -17.07 -5.75 -19.10
CA GLU A 317 -15.83 -6.35 -19.61
C GLU A 317 -15.35 -7.52 -18.72
N GLU A 318 -14.94 -8.64 -19.34
CA GLU A 318 -14.53 -9.87 -18.63
C GLU A 318 -13.32 -9.67 -17.69
N TRP A 319 -12.45 -8.71 -18.00
CA TRP A 319 -11.30 -8.39 -17.15
C TRP A 319 -11.69 -7.72 -15.83
N ARG A 320 -12.88 -7.12 -15.72
CA ARG A 320 -13.30 -6.47 -14.47
C ARG A 320 -13.46 -7.48 -13.35
N THR A 321 -13.15 -7.05 -12.14
CA THR A 321 -13.32 -7.87 -10.95
C THR A 321 -14.80 -8.20 -10.75
N LYS A 322 -15.13 -9.47 -10.58
CA LYS A 322 -16.46 -9.91 -10.21
C LYS A 322 -16.84 -9.37 -8.84
N ARG A 323 -18.05 -8.81 -8.73
CA ARG A 323 -18.60 -8.24 -7.50
C ARG A 323 -20.04 -8.74 -7.28
N ASP A 324 -20.23 -10.05 -7.41
CA ASP A 324 -21.56 -10.66 -7.42
C ASP A 324 -22.19 -10.78 -6.01
N HIS A 325 -21.39 -10.60 -4.94
CA HIS A 325 -21.80 -10.77 -3.55
C HIS A 325 -21.36 -9.61 -2.68
N LEU A 326 -21.72 -8.38 -3.07
CA LEU A 326 -21.48 -7.19 -2.25
C LEU A 326 -22.58 -7.07 -1.19
N THR A 327 -22.19 -6.82 0.05
CA THR A 327 -23.11 -6.36 1.08
C THR A 327 -23.50 -4.91 0.81
N PRO A 328 -24.73 -4.49 1.19
CA PRO A 328 -25.11 -3.09 1.18
C PRO A 328 -24.15 -2.21 2.00
N ASN A 329 -24.05 -0.95 1.65
CA ASN A 329 -23.13 0.00 2.28
C ASN A 329 -23.70 0.60 3.58
N TYR A 330 -24.05 -0.24 4.55
CA TYR A 330 -24.68 0.16 5.81
C TYR A 330 -24.00 1.31 6.57
N LEU A 331 -22.73 1.58 6.30
CA LEU A 331 -21.91 2.54 7.05
C LEU A 331 -21.62 3.83 6.29
N THR A 332 -21.83 3.86 4.99
CA THR A 332 -21.42 4.97 4.11
C THR A 332 -22.55 5.47 3.21
N ASP A 333 -23.67 4.75 3.18
CA ASP A 333 -24.85 5.10 2.40
C ASP A 333 -26.09 5.06 3.30
N ILE A 334 -26.75 6.20 3.41
CA ILE A 334 -27.90 6.37 4.33
C ILE A 334 -29.11 5.54 3.86
N ASP A 335 -29.25 5.35 2.54
CA ASP A 335 -30.37 4.60 1.95
C ASP A 335 -30.21 3.08 2.15
N HIS A 336 -28.98 2.63 2.53
CA HIS A 336 -28.68 1.25 2.83
C HIS A 336 -28.70 0.92 4.34
N ILE A 337 -29.08 1.85 5.19
CA ILE A 337 -29.19 1.59 6.64
C ILE A 337 -30.33 0.59 6.89
N MET A 338 -30.04 -0.45 7.68
CA MET A 338 -31.08 -1.42 8.06
C MET A 338 -32.17 -0.74 8.88
N THR A 339 -33.41 -0.82 8.40
CA THR A 339 -34.60 -0.40 9.17
C THR A 339 -34.95 -1.53 10.13
N VAL A 340 -35.07 -1.20 11.42
CA VAL A 340 -35.62 -2.08 12.46
C VAL A 340 -37.10 -1.76 12.55
N GLY A 341 -37.94 -2.79 12.34
CA GLY A 341 -39.38 -2.74 12.55
C GLY A 341 -39.73 -2.98 14.01
#